data_ab6c4efb1aa7b827e7be85c6b3e81c88
#
_entry.id   ab6c4efb1aa7b827e7be85c6b3e81c88
#
_cell.length_a   1.000
_cell.length_b   1.000
_cell.length_c   1.000
_cell.angle_alpha   90.00
_cell.angle_beta   90.00
_cell.angle_gamma   90.00
#
_symmetry.space_group_name_H-M   'P 1'
#
loop_
_entity.id
_entity.type
_entity.pdbx_description
1 polymer ?
#
loop_
_entity_poly.entity_id
_entity_poly.type
_entity_poly.pdbx_seq_one_letter_code
_entity_poly.pdbx_strand_id
1 'polypeptide(L)'
;MKTTSVTLVTGGASGIGAACVKYLIDKGHQVVVMDLPDPASVDPRALGFIDCDVTDEAAVKASMEKIEAEYGPVDALVNSAGILQNRLPPDRLSMNEWERVLNVDFRGTYLCCAVFGSAMVKRKHGSIVNIASIAGMRSNPLHAYAPAKAAVISMTAGLAAEWGRTGVRINAVSPGYTRTEALQAAIDRGDRDPRDLISQAAMGRLVEPQEVAVGVAFLLSPEATAITGINLPVDAGWLAGSTWQTYGGVPQAQ
;
A
#
# COMPACT_ATOMS: atom_id res chain seq x y z
N MET A 1 14.70 13.24 -26.27
CA MET A 1 15.03 13.08 -24.85
C MET A 1 14.03 12.11 -24.27
N LYS A 2 14.45 10.96 -23.70
CA LYS A 2 13.54 10.15 -22.88
C LYS A 2 13.15 11.03 -21.69
N THR A 3 11.90 11.43 -21.60
CA THR A 3 11.37 12.03 -20.37
C THR A 3 11.56 10.97 -19.29
N THR A 4 12.39 11.28 -18.31
CA THR A 4 12.59 10.41 -17.14
C THR A 4 11.28 10.36 -16.40
N SER A 5 10.64 9.19 -16.39
CA SER A 5 9.36 9.01 -15.70
C SER A 5 9.56 8.89 -14.19
N VAL A 6 8.69 9.52 -13.44
CA VAL A 6 8.74 9.54 -11.97
C VAL A 6 7.85 8.43 -11.40
N THR A 7 8.35 7.75 -10.38
CA THR A 7 7.56 6.88 -9.50
C THR A 7 7.26 7.63 -8.21
N LEU A 8 5.99 7.84 -7.91
CA LEU A 8 5.54 8.45 -6.66
C LEU A 8 5.17 7.37 -5.64
N VAL A 9 5.66 7.49 -4.41
CA VAL A 9 5.28 6.62 -3.29
C VAL A 9 4.69 7.48 -2.17
N THR A 10 3.39 7.28 -1.87
CA THR A 10 2.78 7.91 -0.69
C THR A 10 3.05 7.08 0.55
N GLY A 11 3.25 7.70 1.71
CA GLY A 11 3.64 6.98 2.93
C GLY A 11 5.02 6.33 2.81
N GLY A 12 5.91 6.94 2.03
CA GLY A 12 7.22 6.37 1.68
C GLY A 12 8.31 6.56 2.72
N ALA A 13 8.03 7.25 3.83
CA ALA A 13 9.01 7.51 4.88
C ALA A 13 9.16 6.35 5.88
N SER A 14 8.23 5.39 5.92
CA SER A 14 8.29 4.29 6.89
C SER A 14 7.72 2.96 6.34
N GLY A 15 7.96 1.88 7.05
CA GLY A 15 7.33 0.59 6.87
C GLY A 15 7.40 0.03 5.44
N ILE A 16 6.25 -0.38 4.92
CA ILE A 16 6.12 -0.96 3.56
C ILE A 16 6.45 0.09 2.50
N GLY A 17 6.02 1.35 2.69
CA GLY A 17 6.30 2.43 1.76
C GLY A 17 7.80 2.68 1.61
N ALA A 18 8.54 2.77 2.71
CA ALA A 18 10.00 2.94 2.70
C ALA A 18 10.71 1.75 2.03
N ALA A 19 10.23 0.52 2.25
CA ALA A 19 10.76 -0.65 1.56
C ALA A 19 10.50 -0.58 0.04
N CYS A 20 9.33 -0.09 -0.38
CA CYS A 20 9.03 0.16 -1.79
C CYS A 20 9.96 1.22 -2.38
N VAL A 21 10.16 2.34 -1.68
CA VAL A 21 11.09 3.40 -2.12
C VAL A 21 12.48 2.83 -2.36
N LYS A 22 13.04 2.16 -1.35
CA LYS A 22 14.37 1.55 -1.46
C LYS A 22 14.46 0.58 -2.62
N TYR A 23 13.52 -0.36 -2.72
CA TYR A 23 13.55 -1.40 -3.76
C TYR A 23 13.42 -0.81 -5.16
N LEU A 24 12.52 0.15 -5.35
CA LEU A 24 12.31 0.80 -6.65
C LEU A 24 13.54 1.60 -7.08
N ILE A 25 14.20 2.31 -6.16
CA ILE A 25 15.49 2.99 -6.43
C ILE A 25 16.55 1.97 -6.85
N ASP A 26 16.68 0.85 -6.14
CA ASP A 26 17.63 -0.23 -6.47
C ASP A 26 17.35 -0.87 -7.86
N LYS A 27 16.11 -0.74 -8.35
CA LYS A 27 15.69 -1.15 -9.72
C LYS A 27 15.83 -0.03 -10.76
N GLY A 28 16.37 1.12 -10.39
CA GLY A 28 16.63 2.24 -11.29
C GLY A 28 15.46 3.19 -11.50
N HIS A 29 14.41 3.12 -10.67
CA HIS A 29 13.34 4.10 -10.71
C HIS A 29 13.79 5.45 -10.12
N GLN A 30 13.27 6.53 -10.68
CA GLN A 30 13.34 7.86 -10.08
C GLN A 30 12.17 8.04 -9.13
N VAL A 31 12.41 7.94 -7.82
CA VAL A 31 11.35 7.91 -6.82
C VAL A 31 11.21 9.25 -6.12
N VAL A 32 10.00 9.80 -6.13
CA VAL A 32 9.58 10.91 -5.26
C VAL A 32 8.74 10.32 -4.12
N VAL A 33 9.03 10.75 -2.90
CA VAL A 33 8.29 10.37 -1.70
C VAL A 33 7.30 11.46 -1.34
N MET A 34 6.05 11.09 -1.05
CA MET A 34 5.03 11.99 -0.52
C MET A 34 4.55 11.45 0.83
N ASP A 35 4.77 12.20 1.89
CA ASP A 35 4.45 11.79 3.26
C ASP A 35 4.18 13.02 4.14
N LEU A 36 3.76 12.79 5.38
CA LEU A 36 3.74 13.83 6.40
C LEU A 36 5.18 14.27 6.73
N PRO A 37 5.38 15.48 7.31
CA PRO A 37 6.71 16.10 7.40
C PRO A 37 7.66 15.35 8.34
N ASP A 38 8.36 14.37 7.80
CA ASP A 38 9.54 13.74 8.42
C ASP A 38 10.57 13.36 7.33
N PRO A 39 11.20 14.34 6.67
CA PRO A 39 12.15 14.06 5.59
C PRO A 39 13.41 13.31 6.06
N ALA A 40 13.72 13.29 7.36
CA ALA A 40 14.92 12.64 7.88
C ALA A 40 14.86 11.10 7.79
N SER A 41 13.64 10.52 7.71
CA SER A 41 13.43 9.08 7.58
C SER A 41 13.38 8.59 6.11
N VAL A 42 13.44 9.50 5.14
CA VAL A 42 13.39 9.16 3.71
C VAL A 42 14.76 8.68 3.20
N ASP A 43 14.78 7.66 2.35
CA ASP A 43 16.01 7.21 1.68
C ASP A 43 16.68 8.41 0.97
N PRO A 44 17.95 8.75 1.30
CA PRO A 44 18.63 9.92 0.75
C PRO A 44 18.86 9.85 -0.76
N ARG A 45 18.64 8.71 -1.39
CA ARG A 45 18.72 8.53 -2.84
C ARG A 45 17.40 8.84 -3.55
N ALA A 46 16.33 9.12 -2.80
CA ALA A 46 15.07 9.56 -3.39
C ALA A 46 15.28 10.86 -4.18
N LEU A 47 14.59 10.98 -5.31
CA LEU A 47 14.68 12.15 -6.19
C LEU A 47 14.14 13.41 -5.49
N GLY A 48 13.14 13.26 -4.63
CA GLY A 48 12.56 14.36 -3.87
C GLY A 48 11.62 13.89 -2.78
N PHE A 49 11.30 14.83 -1.88
CA PHE A 49 10.29 14.66 -0.82
C PHE A 49 9.24 15.77 -0.92
N ILE A 50 7.99 15.40 -0.81
CA ILE A 50 6.84 16.30 -0.79
C ILE A 50 6.09 16.09 0.52
N ASP A 51 6.02 17.15 1.33
CA ASP A 51 5.16 17.19 2.52
C ASP A 51 3.71 17.32 2.07
N CYS A 52 2.90 16.30 2.37
CA CYS A 52 1.49 16.26 1.98
C CYS A 52 0.69 15.29 2.84
N ASP A 53 -0.40 15.78 3.42
CA ASP A 53 -1.45 14.93 3.95
C ASP A 53 -2.34 14.44 2.81
N VAL A 54 -2.38 13.12 2.57
CA VAL A 54 -3.21 12.51 1.52
C VAL A 54 -4.70 12.72 1.72
N THR A 55 -5.14 13.17 2.89
CA THR A 55 -6.54 13.49 3.18
C THR A 55 -6.94 14.90 2.73
N ASP A 56 -5.98 15.76 2.42
CA ASP A 56 -6.22 17.13 1.93
C ASP A 56 -6.19 17.14 0.39
N GLU A 57 -7.36 17.31 -0.21
CA GLU A 57 -7.52 17.33 -1.67
C GLU A 57 -6.73 18.46 -2.34
N ALA A 58 -6.69 19.63 -1.71
CA ALA A 58 -5.96 20.78 -2.26
C ALA A 58 -4.45 20.54 -2.21
N ALA A 59 -3.95 19.97 -1.09
CA ALA A 59 -2.55 19.60 -0.94
C ALA A 59 -2.13 18.53 -1.96
N VAL A 60 -2.95 17.48 -2.18
CA VAL A 60 -2.67 16.43 -3.17
C VAL A 60 -2.60 17.01 -4.59
N LYS A 61 -3.53 17.92 -4.97
CA LYS A 61 -3.49 18.59 -6.28
C LYS A 61 -2.25 19.46 -6.45
N ALA A 62 -1.93 20.30 -5.45
CA ALA A 62 -0.73 21.13 -5.47
C ALA A 62 0.56 20.30 -5.53
N SER A 63 0.58 19.15 -4.82
CA SER A 63 1.70 18.21 -4.87
C SER A 63 1.91 17.63 -6.27
N MET A 64 0.83 17.27 -6.99
CA MET A 64 0.95 16.80 -8.37
C MET A 64 1.58 17.87 -9.28
N GLU A 65 1.05 19.11 -9.22
CA GLU A 65 1.58 20.22 -10.03
C GLU A 65 3.06 20.47 -9.74
N LYS A 66 3.44 20.47 -8.46
CA LYS A 66 4.84 20.64 -8.03
C LYS A 66 5.73 19.51 -8.54
N ILE A 67 5.31 18.24 -8.36
CA ILE A 67 6.10 17.07 -8.80
C ILE A 67 6.29 17.10 -10.32
N GLU A 68 5.23 17.34 -11.10
CA GLU A 68 5.34 17.37 -12.55
C GLU A 68 6.20 18.53 -13.06
N ALA A 69 6.18 19.69 -12.38
CA ALA A 69 7.02 20.83 -12.73
C ALA A 69 8.51 20.63 -12.39
N GLU A 70 8.82 20.01 -11.24
CA GLU A 70 10.20 19.87 -10.75
C GLU A 70 10.90 18.61 -11.25
N TYR A 71 10.16 17.48 -11.35
CA TYR A 71 10.73 16.15 -11.60
C TYR A 71 10.22 15.50 -12.90
N GLY A 72 9.10 15.95 -13.43
CA GLY A 72 8.46 15.39 -14.62
C GLY A 72 7.22 14.53 -14.32
N PRO A 73 6.62 13.94 -15.37
CA PRO A 73 5.36 13.23 -15.26
C PRO A 73 5.45 12.01 -14.36
N VAL A 74 4.43 11.82 -13.51
CA VAL A 74 4.30 10.63 -12.66
C VAL A 74 3.67 9.51 -13.49
N ASP A 75 4.46 8.50 -13.86
CA ASP A 75 4.00 7.34 -14.64
C ASP A 75 3.79 6.08 -13.80
N ALA A 76 4.27 6.09 -12.55
CA ALA A 76 4.00 5.05 -11.57
C ALA A 76 3.61 5.66 -10.22
N LEU A 77 2.59 5.07 -9.57
CA LEU A 77 2.10 5.51 -8.26
C LEU A 77 1.96 4.30 -7.33
N VAL A 78 2.55 4.40 -6.15
CA VAL A 78 2.33 3.47 -5.05
C VAL A 78 1.59 4.19 -3.94
N ASN A 79 0.34 3.83 -3.70
CA ASN A 79 -0.44 4.33 -2.57
C ASN A 79 -0.19 3.45 -1.35
N SER A 80 0.76 3.86 -0.49
CA SER A 80 1.12 3.14 0.73
C SER A 80 0.83 3.92 2.01
N ALA A 81 0.45 5.20 1.92
CA ALA A 81 0.00 5.96 3.08
C ALA A 81 -1.19 5.26 3.75
N GLY A 82 -1.10 5.08 5.05
CA GLY A 82 -2.13 4.37 5.81
C GLY A 82 -1.82 4.34 7.31
N ILE A 83 -2.84 4.15 8.10
CA ILE A 83 -2.77 4.07 9.56
C ILE A 83 -3.50 2.84 10.08
N LEU A 84 -3.03 2.32 11.21
CA LEU A 84 -3.72 1.21 11.87
C LEU A 84 -4.77 1.74 12.86
N GLN A 85 -5.84 0.98 13.00
CA GLN A 85 -6.85 1.17 14.03
C GLN A 85 -6.41 0.49 15.32
N ASN A 86 -6.72 1.09 16.49
CA ASN A 86 -6.67 0.40 17.76
C ASN A 86 -7.71 -0.73 17.81
N ARG A 87 -7.32 -1.90 18.32
CA ARG A 87 -8.26 -3.01 18.47
C ARG A 87 -9.21 -2.74 19.64
N LEU A 88 -10.38 -2.21 19.32
CA LEU A 88 -11.44 -1.87 20.27
C LEU A 88 -12.76 -2.54 19.84
N PRO A 89 -13.61 -2.95 20.79
CA PRO A 89 -14.97 -3.38 20.47
C PRO A 89 -15.79 -2.19 19.94
N PRO A 90 -16.89 -2.44 19.19
CA PRO A 90 -17.64 -1.40 18.49
C PRO A 90 -18.18 -0.28 19.40
N ASP A 91 -18.54 -0.59 20.63
CA ASP A 91 -19.06 0.37 21.62
C ASP A 91 -17.99 1.29 22.22
N ARG A 92 -16.70 0.99 22.01
CA ARG A 92 -15.56 1.80 22.48
C ARG A 92 -14.74 2.43 21.34
N LEU A 93 -14.96 2.03 20.11
CA LEU A 93 -14.33 2.67 18.97
C LEU A 93 -15.01 4.01 18.69
N SER A 94 -14.29 5.11 18.90
CA SER A 94 -14.84 6.44 18.64
C SER A 94 -15.05 6.69 17.15
N MET A 95 -16.10 7.46 16.80
CA MET A 95 -16.33 7.84 15.41
C MET A 95 -15.16 8.67 14.84
N ASN A 96 -14.49 9.49 15.66
CA ASN A 96 -13.32 10.24 15.23
C ASN A 96 -12.17 9.32 14.77
N GLU A 97 -11.88 8.23 15.50
CA GLU A 97 -10.87 7.26 15.09
C GLU A 97 -11.34 6.49 13.85
N TRP A 98 -12.61 6.09 13.82
CA TRP A 98 -13.20 5.37 12.69
C TRP A 98 -13.10 6.20 11.40
N GLU A 99 -13.53 7.46 11.43
CA GLU A 99 -13.48 8.40 10.31
C GLU A 99 -12.03 8.71 9.89
N ARG A 100 -11.13 8.91 10.86
CA ARG A 100 -9.72 9.16 10.58
C ARG A 100 -9.10 8.00 9.79
N VAL A 101 -9.37 6.75 10.18
CA VAL A 101 -8.87 5.58 9.46
C VAL A 101 -9.43 5.51 8.04
N LEU A 102 -10.75 5.71 7.86
CA LEU A 102 -11.35 5.73 6.53
C LEU A 102 -10.83 6.89 5.67
N ASN A 103 -10.63 8.06 6.27
CA ASN A 103 -10.13 9.21 5.53
C ASN A 103 -8.71 8.98 5.02
N VAL A 104 -7.81 8.42 5.82
CA VAL A 104 -6.43 8.15 5.38
C VAL A 104 -6.40 6.96 4.43
N ASP A 105 -6.91 5.80 4.87
CA ASP A 105 -6.66 4.52 4.22
C ASP A 105 -7.48 4.29 2.95
N PHE A 106 -8.66 4.91 2.86
CA PHE A 106 -9.54 4.76 1.70
C PHE A 106 -9.67 6.07 0.91
N ARG A 107 -10.17 7.14 1.56
CA ARG A 107 -10.39 8.42 0.86
C ARG A 107 -9.07 9.01 0.34
N GLY A 108 -7.99 8.98 1.11
CA GLY A 108 -6.67 9.45 0.69
C GLY A 108 -6.12 8.65 -0.49
N THR A 109 -6.24 7.31 -0.44
CA THR A 109 -5.90 6.44 -1.58
C THR A 109 -6.70 6.80 -2.82
N TYR A 110 -8.03 7.03 -2.68
CA TYR A 110 -8.88 7.45 -3.79
C TYR A 110 -8.45 8.80 -4.37
N LEU A 111 -8.18 9.80 -3.52
CA LEU A 111 -7.75 11.13 -3.95
C LEU A 111 -6.46 11.06 -4.77
N CYS A 112 -5.46 10.31 -4.31
CA CYS A 112 -4.22 10.12 -5.06
C CYS A 112 -4.47 9.40 -6.40
N CYS A 113 -5.30 8.35 -6.42
CA CYS A 113 -5.72 7.70 -7.67
C CYS A 113 -6.42 8.71 -8.60
N ALA A 114 -7.37 9.49 -8.10
CA ALA A 114 -8.14 10.43 -8.90
C ALA A 114 -7.24 11.53 -9.51
N VAL A 115 -6.32 12.09 -8.74
CA VAL A 115 -5.45 13.18 -9.19
C VAL A 115 -4.38 12.67 -10.15
N PHE A 116 -3.53 11.76 -9.71
CA PHE A 116 -2.40 11.26 -10.51
C PHE A 116 -2.87 10.31 -11.62
N GLY A 117 -3.84 9.44 -11.34
CA GLY A 117 -4.40 8.52 -12.33
C GLY A 117 -5.10 9.26 -13.47
N SER A 118 -5.84 10.34 -13.21
CA SER A 118 -6.43 11.15 -14.29
C SER A 118 -5.37 11.81 -15.17
N ALA A 119 -4.23 12.21 -14.64
CA ALA A 119 -3.12 12.70 -15.44
C ALA A 119 -2.50 11.57 -16.30
N MET A 120 -2.33 10.37 -15.75
CA MET A 120 -1.90 9.18 -16.49
C MET A 120 -2.87 8.82 -17.62
N VAL A 121 -4.19 8.89 -17.37
CA VAL A 121 -5.24 8.65 -18.39
C VAL A 121 -5.12 9.63 -19.57
N LYS A 122 -4.91 10.92 -19.29
CA LYS A 122 -4.68 11.93 -20.36
C LYS A 122 -3.44 11.63 -21.19
N ARG A 123 -2.38 11.11 -20.56
CA ARG A 123 -1.13 10.72 -21.24
C ARG A 123 -1.21 9.33 -21.90
N LYS A 124 -2.29 8.56 -21.61
CA LYS A 124 -2.48 7.17 -22.07
C LYS A 124 -1.36 6.22 -21.63
N HIS A 125 -0.80 6.46 -20.48
CA HIS A 125 0.30 5.69 -19.90
C HIS A 125 0.34 5.82 -18.38
N GLY A 126 0.49 4.70 -17.67
CA GLY A 126 0.70 4.71 -16.24
C GLY A 126 0.43 3.36 -15.57
N SER A 127 0.96 3.21 -14.37
CA SER A 127 0.71 2.05 -13.51
C SER A 127 0.55 2.46 -12.06
N ILE A 128 -0.52 1.99 -11.41
CA ILE A 128 -0.83 2.30 -10.02
C ILE A 128 -0.89 1.01 -9.22
N VAL A 129 -0.29 1.02 -8.03
CA VAL A 129 -0.42 -0.06 -7.05
C VAL A 129 -0.90 0.51 -5.72
N ASN A 130 -2.03 0.00 -5.25
CA ASN A 130 -2.62 0.37 -3.97
C ASN A 130 -2.25 -0.67 -2.90
N ILE A 131 -1.74 -0.24 -1.76
CA ILE A 131 -1.51 -1.14 -0.62
C ILE A 131 -2.83 -1.33 0.14
N ALA A 132 -3.43 -2.51 -0.08
CA ALA A 132 -4.58 -3.00 0.65
C ALA A 132 -4.14 -3.77 1.91
N SER A 133 -4.78 -4.88 2.23
CA SER A 133 -4.40 -5.79 3.34
C SER A 133 -5.20 -7.09 3.23
N ILE A 134 -4.65 -8.20 3.76
CA ILE A 134 -5.42 -9.42 4.03
C ILE A 134 -6.61 -9.16 4.97
N ALA A 135 -6.54 -8.11 5.81
CA ALA A 135 -7.65 -7.69 6.66
C ALA A 135 -8.89 -7.28 5.87
N GLY A 136 -8.74 -6.76 4.65
CA GLY A 136 -9.86 -6.47 3.74
C GLY A 136 -10.48 -7.71 3.09
N MET A 137 -9.90 -8.89 3.29
CA MET A 137 -10.30 -10.14 2.64
C MET A 137 -10.91 -11.16 3.62
N ARG A 138 -10.80 -10.94 4.92
CA ARG A 138 -11.28 -11.83 5.98
C ARG A 138 -11.85 -11.04 7.15
N SER A 139 -12.76 -11.65 7.87
CA SER A 139 -13.29 -11.08 9.11
C SER A 139 -12.19 -10.92 10.16
N ASN A 140 -12.15 -9.76 10.79
CA ASN A 140 -11.23 -9.45 11.88
C ASN A 140 -11.80 -8.31 12.75
N PRO A 141 -11.25 -8.08 13.96
CA PRO A 141 -11.79 -7.09 14.90
C PRO A 141 -11.28 -5.65 14.64
N LEU A 142 -11.10 -5.26 13.37
CA LEU A 142 -10.66 -3.92 12.96
C LEU A 142 -11.76 -3.24 12.16
N HIS A 143 -12.76 -2.69 12.87
CA HIS A 143 -14.06 -2.27 12.33
C HIS A 143 -14.02 -1.03 11.41
N ALA A 144 -12.90 -0.30 11.36
CA ALA A 144 -12.66 0.77 10.38
C ALA A 144 -11.62 0.34 9.34
N TYR A 145 -10.48 -0.21 9.79
CA TYR A 145 -9.35 -0.56 8.92
C TYR A 145 -9.72 -1.65 7.89
N ALA A 146 -10.35 -2.74 8.33
CA ALA A 146 -10.70 -3.82 7.43
C ALA A 146 -11.71 -3.39 6.34
N PRO A 147 -12.81 -2.68 6.66
CA PRO A 147 -13.68 -2.10 5.65
C PRO A 147 -12.97 -1.14 4.71
N ALA A 148 -12.08 -0.26 5.21
CA ALA A 148 -11.28 0.63 4.38
C ALA A 148 -10.43 -0.15 3.35
N LYS A 149 -9.73 -1.20 3.80
CA LYS A 149 -8.89 -2.02 2.91
C LYS A 149 -9.71 -2.89 1.94
N ALA A 150 -10.90 -3.33 2.33
CA ALA A 150 -11.85 -3.97 1.41
C ALA A 150 -12.35 -2.99 0.33
N ALA A 151 -12.65 -1.75 0.73
CA ALA A 151 -13.03 -0.68 -0.20
C ALA A 151 -11.90 -0.36 -1.20
N VAL A 152 -10.63 -0.33 -0.77
CA VAL A 152 -9.47 -0.16 -1.66
C VAL A 152 -9.40 -1.27 -2.71
N ILE A 153 -9.62 -2.53 -2.32
CA ILE A 153 -9.65 -3.67 -3.27
C ILE A 153 -10.76 -3.48 -4.30
N SER A 154 -11.98 -3.16 -3.86
CA SER A 154 -13.13 -2.94 -4.74
C SER A 154 -12.91 -1.75 -5.68
N MET A 155 -12.45 -0.61 -5.15
CA MET A 155 -12.12 0.58 -5.92
C MET A 155 -11.06 0.31 -6.99
N THR A 156 -10.03 -0.47 -6.67
CA THR A 156 -8.96 -0.85 -7.59
C THR A 156 -9.54 -1.57 -8.82
N ALA A 157 -10.44 -2.52 -8.62
CA ALA A 157 -11.08 -3.24 -9.72
C ALA A 157 -11.97 -2.31 -10.58
N GLY A 158 -12.70 -1.38 -9.95
CA GLY A 158 -13.53 -0.40 -10.65
C GLY A 158 -12.71 0.53 -11.54
N LEU A 159 -11.67 1.15 -10.98
CA LEU A 159 -10.78 2.05 -11.73
C LEU A 159 -9.99 1.31 -12.83
N ALA A 160 -9.62 0.06 -12.62
CA ALA A 160 -8.98 -0.76 -13.65
C ALA A 160 -9.89 -0.98 -14.87
N ALA A 161 -11.17 -1.25 -14.63
CA ALA A 161 -12.16 -1.43 -15.69
C ALA A 161 -12.39 -0.11 -16.45
N GLU A 162 -12.43 1.01 -15.76
CA GLU A 162 -12.66 2.32 -16.37
C GLU A 162 -11.46 2.81 -17.18
N TRP A 163 -10.24 2.64 -16.66
CA TRP A 163 -9.03 3.23 -17.26
C TRP A 163 -8.24 2.28 -18.18
N GLY A 164 -8.52 0.98 -18.13
CA GLY A 164 -7.74 -0.02 -18.87
C GLY A 164 -7.59 0.26 -20.37
N ARG A 165 -8.65 0.74 -21.03
CA ARG A 165 -8.61 1.09 -22.47
C ARG A 165 -7.77 2.33 -22.78
N THR A 166 -7.40 3.10 -21.78
CA THR A 166 -6.49 4.24 -21.93
C THR A 166 -5.02 3.85 -21.79
N GLY A 167 -4.71 2.59 -21.47
CA GLY A 167 -3.36 2.11 -21.24
C GLY A 167 -2.86 2.30 -19.80
N VAL A 168 -3.75 2.69 -18.87
CA VAL A 168 -3.42 2.79 -17.42
C VAL A 168 -3.80 1.48 -16.74
N ARG A 169 -2.86 0.90 -15.99
CA ARG A 169 -3.08 -0.28 -15.16
C ARG A 169 -3.20 0.13 -13.71
N ILE A 170 -4.07 -0.52 -12.96
CA ILE A 170 -4.18 -0.32 -11.52
C ILE A 170 -4.43 -1.66 -10.85
N ASN A 171 -3.63 -1.97 -9.81
CA ASN A 171 -3.70 -3.20 -9.05
C ASN A 171 -3.61 -2.92 -7.55
N ALA A 172 -3.97 -3.88 -6.74
CA ALA A 172 -3.75 -3.84 -5.30
C ALA A 172 -2.77 -4.93 -4.88
N VAL A 173 -2.01 -4.67 -3.83
CA VAL A 173 -1.24 -5.65 -3.07
C VAL A 173 -1.86 -5.73 -1.68
N SER A 174 -2.11 -6.95 -1.20
CA SER A 174 -2.61 -7.21 0.15
C SER A 174 -1.52 -7.88 0.99
N PRO A 175 -0.74 -7.11 1.77
CA PRO A 175 0.23 -7.69 2.68
C PRO A 175 -0.43 -8.50 3.79
N GLY A 176 0.25 -9.58 4.22
CA GLY A 176 -0.01 -10.27 5.47
C GLY A 176 0.59 -9.54 6.67
N TYR A 177 0.78 -10.25 7.78
CA TYR A 177 1.49 -9.70 8.93
C TYR A 177 2.95 -9.45 8.53
N THR A 178 3.27 -8.18 8.32
CA THR A 178 4.56 -7.72 7.78
C THR A 178 5.40 -7.14 8.91
N ARG A 179 6.68 -7.55 9.01
CA ARG A 179 7.65 -7.09 10.01
C ARG A 179 8.08 -5.65 9.75
N THR A 180 7.15 -4.73 9.93
CA THR A 180 7.45 -3.29 9.98
C THR A 180 7.97 -2.90 11.35
N GLU A 181 8.63 -1.75 11.45
CA GLU A 181 9.07 -1.20 12.73
C GLU A 181 7.92 -1.06 13.72
N ALA A 182 6.75 -0.64 13.26
CA ALA A 182 5.54 -0.52 14.09
C ALA A 182 5.07 -1.88 14.64
N LEU A 183 5.07 -2.94 13.81
CA LEU A 183 4.72 -4.28 14.27
C LEU A 183 5.79 -4.84 15.21
N GLN A 184 7.08 -4.66 14.88
CA GLN A 184 8.17 -5.11 15.73
C GLN A 184 8.11 -4.43 17.10
N ALA A 185 7.90 -3.12 17.16
CA ALA A 185 7.73 -2.40 18.42
C ALA A 185 6.51 -2.90 19.23
N ALA A 186 5.41 -3.29 18.57
CA ALA A 186 4.26 -3.89 19.27
C ALA A 186 4.56 -5.29 19.82
N ILE A 187 5.37 -6.08 19.11
CA ILE A 187 5.86 -7.39 19.59
C ILE A 187 6.80 -7.19 20.79
N ASP A 188 7.75 -6.27 20.70
CA ASP A 188 8.72 -6.00 21.76
C ASP A 188 8.07 -5.50 23.06
N ARG A 189 6.95 -4.76 22.96
CA ARG A 189 6.12 -4.36 24.10
C ARG A 189 5.22 -5.45 24.66
N GLY A 190 5.09 -6.59 23.96
CA GLY A 190 4.17 -7.68 24.33
C GLY A 190 2.70 -7.43 23.93
N ASP A 191 2.40 -6.40 23.14
CA ASP A 191 1.06 -6.12 22.63
C ASP A 191 0.62 -7.14 21.57
N ARG A 192 1.58 -7.83 20.96
CA ARG A 192 1.39 -8.87 19.92
C ARG A 192 2.30 -10.06 20.18
N ASP A 193 1.75 -11.26 20.15
CA ASP A 193 2.54 -12.49 20.13
C ASP A 193 2.84 -12.88 18.66
N PRO A 194 4.10 -12.96 18.25
CA PRO A 194 4.43 -13.37 16.89
C PRO A 194 3.93 -14.77 16.55
N ARG A 195 3.80 -15.68 17.53
CA ARG A 195 3.26 -17.03 17.31
C ARG A 195 1.81 -16.99 16.85
N ASP A 196 0.98 -16.10 17.42
CA ASP A 196 -0.41 -15.93 17.01
C ASP A 196 -0.50 -15.37 15.58
N LEU A 197 0.41 -14.44 15.23
CA LEU A 197 0.42 -13.82 13.92
C LEU A 197 0.79 -14.79 12.79
N ILE A 198 1.69 -15.75 13.07
CA ILE A 198 2.19 -16.70 12.07
C ILE A 198 1.49 -18.05 12.11
N SER A 199 0.65 -18.33 13.12
CA SER A 199 0.02 -19.65 13.34
C SER A 199 -0.79 -20.15 12.13
N GLN A 200 -1.29 -19.25 11.32
CA GLN A 200 -2.06 -19.57 10.10
C GLN A 200 -1.24 -19.40 8.82
N ALA A 201 -0.05 -18.82 8.90
CA ALA A 201 0.80 -18.64 7.72
C ALA A 201 1.38 -19.99 7.26
N ALA A 202 1.12 -20.38 6.01
CA ALA A 202 1.63 -21.64 5.47
C ALA A 202 3.17 -21.72 5.49
N MET A 203 3.86 -20.57 5.38
CA MET A 203 5.33 -20.49 5.48
C MET A 203 5.83 -20.35 6.93
N GLY A 204 4.96 -20.28 7.95
CA GLY A 204 5.31 -20.23 9.37
C GLY A 204 6.11 -19.00 9.79
N ARG A 205 6.02 -17.89 9.09
CA ARG A 205 6.78 -16.67 9.36
C ARG A 205 6.00 -15.39 9.01
N LEU A 206 6.49 -14.29 9.54
CA LEU A 206 6.06 -12.96 9.08
C LEU A 206 6.56 -12.69 7.65
N VAL A 207 5.87 -11.80 6.97
CA VAL A 207 6.31 -11.22 5.69
C VAL A 207 7.35 -10.13 5.98
N GLU A 208 8.40 -10.06 5.19
CA GLU A 208 9.33 -8.93 5.25
C GLU A 208 8.82 -7.78 4.34
N PRO A 209 8.99 -6.50 4.73
CA PRO A 209 8.56 -5.36 3.91
C PRO A 209 9.11 -5.40 2.48
N GLN A 210 10.33 -5.92 2.32
CA GLN A 210 10.98 -6.11 1.03
C GLN A 210 10.21 -7.08 0.11
N GLU A 211 9.57 -8.12 0.66
CA GLU A 211 8.79 -9.07 -0.13
C GLU A 211 7.53 -8.42 -0.70
N VAL A 212 6.92 -7.50 0.05
CA VAL A 212 5.81 -6.68 -0.43
C VAL A 212 6.29 -5.76 -1.56
N ALA A 213 7.45 -5.10 -1.38
CA ALA A 213 8.03 -4.21 -2.38
C ALA A 213 8.35 -4.93 -3.70
N VAL A 214 8.76 -6.21 -3.66
CA VAL A 214 8.93 -7.06 -4.85
C VAL A 214 7.62 -7.21 -5.62
N GLY A 215 6.52 -7.54 -4.93
CA GLY A 215 5.20 -7.65 -5.53
C GLY A 215 4.71 -6.34 -6.16
N VAL A 216 4.94 -5.23 -5.46
CA VAL A 216 4.63 -3.87 -5.97
C VAL A 216 5.44 -3.58 -7.25
N ALA A 217 6.74 -3.78 -7.22
CA ALA A 217 7.60 -3.51 -8.36
C ALA A 217 7.25 -4.37 -9.58
N PHE A 218 6.91 -5.65 -9.38
CA PHE A 218 6.42 -6.51 -10.46
C PHE A 218 5.15 -5.93 -11.09
N LEU A 219 4.15 -5.53 -10.30
CA LEU A 219 2.91 -4.98 -10.83
C LEU A 219 3.09 -3.62 -11.52
N LEU A 220 4.08 -2.83 -11.13
CA LEU A 220 4.43 -1.59 -11.82
C LEU A 220 5.17 -1.86 -13.15
N SER A 221 5.88 -2.96 -13.26
CA SER A 221 6.82 -3.25 -14.36
C SER A 221 6.12 -3.53 -15.69
N PRO A 222 6.88 -3.46 -16.82
CA PRO A 222 6.41 -3.89 -18.13
C PRO A 222 6.06 -5.39 -18.22
N GLU A 223 6.54 -6.20 -17.30
CA GLU A 223 6.26 -7.65 -17.25
C GLU A 223 4.80 -7.93 -16.86
N ALA A 224 4.12 -6.95 -16.23
CA ALA A 224 2.73 -7.03 -15.81
C ALA A 224 1.74 -6.35 -16.79
N THR A 225 2.07 -6.22 -18.07
CA THR A 225 1.26 -5.46 -19.06
C THR A 225 -0.16 -5.99 -19.25
N ALA A 226 -0.41 -7.27 -19.00
CA ALA A 226 -1.73 -7.88 -19.09
C ALA A 226 -2.43 -8.00 -17.72
N ILE A 227 -1.86 -7.40 -16.65
CA ILE A 227 -2.37 -7.50 -15.29
C ILE A 227 -2.91 -6.14 -14.85
N THR A 228 -4.23 -6.07 -14.68
CA THR A 228 -4.93 -4.90 -14.13
C THR A 228 -6.19 -5.35 -13.39
N GLY A 229 -6.56 -4.65 -12.33
CA GLY A 229 -7.76 -4.90 -11.53
C GLY A 229 -7.62 -6.04 -10.53
N ILE A 230 -6.43 -6.64 -10.36
CA ILE A 230 -6.24 -7.72 -9.41
C ILE A 230 -5.89 -7.18 -8.00
N ASN A 231 -6.12 -8.05 -7.02
CA ASN A 231 -5.54 -7.93 -5.69
C ASN A 231 -4.58 -9.10 -5.47
N LEU A 232 -3.30 -8.80 -5.26
CA LEU A 232 -2.23 -9.78 -5.06
C LEU A 232 -1.92 -9.92 -3.56
N PRO A 233 -2.29 -11.02 -2.89
CA PRO A 233 -1.83 -11.29 -1.53
C PRO A 233 -0.32 -11.56 -1.51
N VAL A 234 0.39 -10.89 -0.58
CA VAL A 234 1.79 -11.16 -0.22
C VAL A 234 1.79 -11.42 1.29
N ASP A 235 1.45 -12.63 1.68
CA ASP A 235 1.00 -12.95 3.04
C ASP A 235 1.63 -14.22 3.65
N ALA A 236 2.68 -14.73 3.07
CA ALA A 236 3.30 -16.00 3.46
C ALA A 236 2.30 -17.17 3.55
N GLY A 237 1.21 -17.11 2.74
CA GLY A 237 0.16 -18.11 2.71
C GLY A 237 -0.82 -18.06 3.89
N TRP A 238 -0.92 -16.92 4.58
CA TRP A 238 -1.82 -16.76 5.72
C TRP A 238 -3.30 -16.97 5.32
N LEU A 239 -3.74 -16.40 4.21
CA LEU A 239 -5.10 -16.60 3.71
C LEU A 239 -5.39 -18.06 3.37
N ALA A 240 -4.42 -18.77 2.81
CA ALA A 240 -4.54 -20.18 2.48
C ALA A 240 -4.66 -21.07 3.73
N GLY A 241 -3.88 -20.75 4.79
CA GLY A 241 -3.88 -21.52 6.04
C GLY A 241 -5.00 -21.14 7.01
N SER A 242 -5.71 -20.04 6.78
CA SER A 242 -6.65 -19.45 7.75
C SER A 242 -7.86 -20.35 8.11
N THR A 243 -8.20 -21.32 7.27
CA THR A 243 -9.31 -22.26 7.52
C THR A 243 -8.85 -23.61 8.07
N TRP A 244 -7.56 -23.83 8.20
CA TRP A 244 -6.99 -25.13 8.60
C TRP A 244 -7.08 -25.40 10.10
N GLN A 245 -7.37 -24.40 10.92
CA GLN A 245 -7.47 -24.54 12.39
C GLN A 245 -8.48 -25.62 12.81
N THR A 246 -9.57 -25.78 12.07
CA THR A 246 -10.59 -26.83 12.34
C THR A 246 -10.09 -28.25 12.03
N TYR A 247 -8.95 -28.38 11.36
CA TYR A 247 -8.32 -29.65 10.98
C TYR A 247 -6.96 -29.86 11.65
N GLY A 248 -6.70 -29.20 12.77
CA GLY A 248 -5.44 -29.31 13.52
C GLY A 248 -4.39 -28.24 13.14
N GLY A 249 -4.74 -27.30 12.30
CA GLY A 249 -3.85 -26.20 11.88
C GLY A 249 -2.93 -26.55 10.71
N VAL A 250 -2.10 -25.59 10.32
CA VAL A 250 -1.08 -25.78 9.30
C VAL A 250 0.03 -26.69 9.87
N PRO A 251 0.43 -27.77 9.17
CA PRO A 251 1.47 -28.67 9.66
C PRO A 251 2.79 -27.94 9.91
N GLN A 252 3.46 -28.28 11.01
CA GLN A 252 4.81 -27.82 11.27
C GLN A 252 5.80 -28.51 10.31
N ALA A 253 6.84 -27.80 9.87
CA ALA A 253 7.92 -28.42 9.12
C ALA A 253 8.57 -29.54 9.97
N GLN A 254 8.78 -30.70 9.37
CA GLN A 254 9.48 -31.82 10.01
C GLN A 254 10.98 -31.56 10.05
#